data_3d102b5f1a7c515760bd5930d70496c9
#
_entry.id   3d102b5f1a7c515760bd5930d70496c9
#
_cell.length_a   1.000
_cell.length_b   1.000
_cell.length_c   1.000
_cell.angle_alpha   90.00
_cell.angle_beta   90.00
_cell.angle_gamma   90.00
#
_symmetry.space_group_name_H-M   'P 1'
#
loop_
_entity.id
_entity.type
_entity.pdbx_description
1 polymer ?
#
loop_
_entity_poly.entity_id
_entity_poly.type
_entity_poly.pdbx_seq_one_letter_code
_entity_poly.pdbx_strand_id
1 'polypeptide(L)'
;MKLKLDLHTHVWEAFNFVPPSVAIAEKVVAQIKSMGIDGIGITDHHNKEWGMEFRELVEKHFPGQVHILPGWEIEIRPEANPFAEYQVAELFLPDGGGVFRTYCHPGYYSPEILIEPDIHAIEIDNYIHNWHIRKDQVAEIASEHDLMLMEGSDAHNLENIGLRYTEVELDDLYARAVPQA
;
A
#
# COMPACT_ATOMS: atom_id res chain seq x y z
N MET A 1 -7.03 -17.30 -6.13
CA MET A 1 -5.75 -17.74 -5.49
C MET A 1 -5.20 -16.57 -4.72
N LYS A 2 -4.95 -16.76 -3.42
CA LYS A 2 -4.40 -15.69 -2.59
C LYS A 2 -2.93 -15.43 -2.92
N LEU A 3 -2.59 -14.16 -3.03
CA LEU A 3 -1.24 -13.64 -3.18
C LEU A 3 -0.79 -13.01 -1.86
N LYS A 4 0.49 -13.09 -1.58
CA LYS A 4 1.16 -12.40 -0.47
C LYS A 4 1.67 -11.06 -0.98
N LEU A 5 1.00 -9.98 -0.64
CA LEU A 5 1.33 -8.64 -1.13
C LEU A 5 1.65 -7.71 0.03
N ASP A 6 2.80 -7.06 -0.04
CA ASP A 6 3.15 -5.93 0.83
C ASP A 6 2.66 -4.65 0.13
N LEU A 7 1.47 -4.17 0.50
CA LEU A 7 0.76 -3.12 -0.23
C LEU A 7 1.08 -1.69 0.26
N HIS A 8 2.09 -1.55 1.14
CA HIS A 8 2.54 -0.25 1.64
C HIS A 8 4.07 -0.21 1.67
N THR A 9 4.68 0.35 0.60
CA THR A 9 6.15 0.46 0.48
C THR A 9 6.56 1.77 -0.21
N HIS A 10 7.68 2.35 0.21
CA HIS A 10 8.25 3.60 -0.31
C HIS A 10 9.55 3.31 -1.06
N VAL A 11 9.44 2.73 -2.26
CA VAL A 11 10.61 2.24 -3.02
C VAL A 11 11.47 3.38 -3.54
N TRP A 12 10.88 4.46 -4.03
CA TRP A 12 11.59 5.64 -4.47
C TRP A 12 12.43 6.26 -3.35
N GLU A 13 11.84 6.37 -2.16
CA GLU A 13 12.50 6.86 -0.96
C GLU A 13 13.62 5.91 -0.52
N ALA A 14 13.36 4.59 -0.55
CA ALA A 14 14.36 3.57 -0.22
C ALA A 14 15.61 3.63 -1.11
N PHE A 15 15.49 4.17 -2.31
CA PHE A 15 16.60 4.40 -3.25
C PHE A 15 17.02 5.86 -3.37
N ASN A 16 16.80 6.68 -2.33
CA ASN A 16 17.22 8.07 -2.24
C ASN A 16 16.73 8.96 -3.38
N PHE A 17 15.45 8.79 -3.77
CA PHE A 17 14.74 9.64 -4.73
C PHE A 17 15.34 9.64 -6.14
N VAL A 18 16.04 8.58 -6.54
CA VAL A 18 16.59 8.46 -7.90
C VAL A 18 15.53 7.93 -8.89
N PRO A 19 15.66 8.22 -10.18
CA PRO A 19 14.77 7.67 -11.20
C PRO A 19 14.77 6.13 -11.22
N PRO A 20 13.67 5.49 -11.63
CA PRO A 20 13.60 4.03 -11.73
C PRO A 20 14.62 3.52 -12.77
N SER A 21 15.20 2.35 -12.50
CA SER A 21 16.17 1.72 -13.38
C SER A 21 16.10 0.20 -13.32
N VAL A 22 16.63 -0.48 -14.33
CA VAL A 22 16.71 -1.95 -14.34
C VAL A 22 17.48 -2.48 -13.14
N ALA A 23 18.53 -1.78 -12.73
CA ALA A 23 19.34 -2.18 -11.57
C ALA A 23 18.57 -2.09 -10.24
N ILE A 24 17.66 -1.10 -10.10
CA ILE A 24 16.75 -1.02 -8.95
C ILE A 24 15.71 -2.12 -9.03
N ALA A 25 15.12 -2.34 -10.21
CA ALA A 25 14.12 -3.38 -10.41
C ALA A 25 14.67 -4.78 -10.08
N GLU A 26 15.90 -5.08 -10.50
CA GLU A 26 16.58 -6.34 -10.17
C GLU A 26 16.69 -6.56 -8.65
N LYS A 27 17.08 -5.53 -7.90
CA LYS A 27 17.20 -5.60 -6.44
C LYS A 27 15.84 -5.79 -5.76
N VAL A 28 14.82 -5.03 -6.18
CA VAL A 28 13.48 -5.11 -5.61
C VAL A 28 12.84 -6.48 -5.91
N VAL A 29 12.94 -6.97 -7.14
CA VAL A 29 12.46 -8.31 -7.52
C VAL A 29 13.17 -9.41 -6.73
N ALA A 30 14.48 -9.28 -6.52
CA ALA A 30 15.24 -10.22 -5.70
C ALA A 30 14.78 -10.18 -4.23
N GLN A 31 14.52 -8.99 -3.67
CA GLN A 31 14.03 -8.82 -2.32
C GLN A 31 12.63 -9.47 -2.14
N ILE A 32 11.67 -9.14 -3.02
CA ILE A 32 10.32 -9.73 -3.02
C ILE A 32 10.40 -11.26 -2.99
N LYS A 33 11.22 -11.85 -3.86
CA LYS A 33 11.42 -13.31 -3.92
C LYS A 33 12.07 -13.87 -2.66
N SER A 34 13.07 -13.17 -2.11
CA SER A 34 13.77 -13.61 -0.91
C SER A 34 12.86 -13.64 0.32
N MET A 35 11.88 -12.74 0.37
CA MET A 35 10.88 -12.68 1.43
C MET A 35 9.72 -13.68 1.22
N GLY A 36 9.66 -14.34 0.06
CA GLY A 36 8.60 -15.31 -0.26
C GLY A 36 7.22 -14.66 -0.42
N ILE A 37 7.18 -13.39 -0.82
CA ILE A 37 5.96 -12.68 -1.20
C ILE A 37 5.82 -12.61 -2.71
N ASP A 38 4.62 -12.32 -3.21
CA ASP A 38 4.29 -12.35 -4.64
C ASP A 38 4.37 -10.97 -5.30
N GLY A 39 4.38 -9.88 -4.50
CA GLY A 39 4.44 -8.52 -5.04
C GLY A 39 4.33 -7.44 -3.98
N ILE A 40 4.35 -6.19 -4.47
CA ILE A 40 4.28 -4.99 -3.63
C ILE A 40 3.37 -3.92 -4.21
N GLY A 41 2.80 -3.09 -3.32
CA GLY A 41 2.26 -1.77 -3.64
C GLY A 41 3.35 -0.71 -3.44
N ILE A 42 3.53 0.16 -4.43
CA ILE A 42 4.46 1.29 -4.34
C ILE A 42 3.64 2.54 -4.01
N THR A 43 3.84 3.06 -2.81
CA THR A 43 3.01 4.13 -2.23
C THR A 43 3.84 5.33 -1.79
N ASP A 44 4.93 5.62 -2.50
CA ASP A 44 5.81 6.76 -2.20
C ASP A 44 5.02 8.07 -2.06
N HIS A 45 5.45 8.92 -1.12
CA HIS A 45 4.83 10.22 -0.91
C HIS A 45 4.99 11.13 -2.14
N HIS A 46 3.92 11.80 -2.53
CA HIS A 46 3.91 12.86 -3.55
C HIS A 46 4.43 12.48 -4.95
N ASN A 47 4.67 11.19 -5.24
CA ASN A 47 5.22 10.75 -6.53
C ASN A 47 4.60 9.45 -7.04
N LYS A 48 3.40 9.51 -7.57
CA LYS A 48 2.73 8.35 -8.16
C LYS A 48 3.32 7.91 -9.50
N GLU A 49 3.94 8.84 -10.23
CA GLU A 49 4.53 8.59 -11.56
C GLU A 49 5.69 7.61 -11.47
N TRP A 50 6.50 7.70 -10.42
CA TRP A 50 7.63 6.80 -10.22
C TRP A 50 7.19 5.32 -10.15
N GLY A 51 6.14 5.03 -9.38
CA GLY A 51 5.59 3.68 -9.26
C GLY A 51 5.06 3.14 -10.59
N MET A 52 4.44 3.99 -11.42
CA MET A 52 3.96 3.63 -12.76
C MET A 52 5.13 3.28 -13.70
N GLU A 53 6.14 4.15 -13.78
CA GLU A 53 7.34 3.91 -14.59
C GLU A 53 8.10 2.66 -14.12
N PHE A 54 8.20 2.46 -12.82
CA PHE A 54 8.85 1.29 -12.23
C PHE A 54 8.11 0.00 -12.59
N ARG A 55 6.78 -0.02 -12.54
CA ARG A 55 5.98 -1.16 -12.96
C ARG A 55 6.24 -1.53 -14.41
N GLU A 56 6.19 -0.56 -15.34
CA GLU A 56 6.48 -0.79 -16.77
C GLU A 56 7.88 -1.41 -16.95
N LEU A 57 8.85 -0.94 -16.17
CA LEU A 57 10.23 -1.43 -16.20
C LEU A 57 10.32 -2.88 -15.71
N VAL A 58 9.61 -3.23 -14.63
CA VAL A 58 9.54 -4.61 -14.12
C VAL A 58 8.81 -5.52 -15.10
N GLU A 59 7.67 -5.12 -15.63
CA GLU A 59 6.92 -5.92 -16.64
C GLU A 59 7.76 -6.20 -17.89
N LYS A 60 8.55 -5.22 -18.34
CA LYS A 60 9.43 -5.36 -19.51
C LYS A 60 10.63 -6.28 -19.28
N HIS A 61 11.29 -6.19 -18.12
CA HIS A 61 12.56 -6.87 -17.86
C HIS A 61 12.44 -8.12 -17.00
N PHE A 62 11.36 -8.25 -16.24
CA PHE A 62 11.07 -9.36 -15.31
C PHE A 62 9.64 -9.88 -15.47
N PRO A 63 9.16 -10.15 -16.69
CA PRO A 63 7.76 -10.45 -16.96
C PRO A 63 7.25 -11.63 -16.14
N GLY A 64 6.11 -11.44 -15.46
CA GLY A 64 5.43 -12.48 -14.70
C GLY A 64 6.16 -12.97 -13.45
N GLN A 65 7.22 -12.28 -13.00
CA GLN A 65 7.98 -12.71 -11.84
C GLN A 65 7.42 -12.22 -10.53
N VAL A 66 6.85 -11.02 -10.51
CA VAL A 66 6.25 -10.37 -9.33
C VAL A 66 5.12 -9.44 -9.75
N HIS A 67 4.24 -9.10 -8.80
CA HIS A 67 3.20 -8.09 -8.99
C HIS A 67 3.68 -6.73 -8.47
N ILE A 68 3.56 -5.69 -9.29
CA ILE A 68 3.81 -4.30 -8.89
C ILE A 68 2.50 -3.52 -9.07
N LEU A 69 1.97 -3.02 -7.98
CA LEU A 69 0.80 -2.14 -7.95
C LEU A 69 1.27 -0.70 -7.69
N PRO A 70 1.26 0.18 -8.70
CA PRO A 70 1.66 1.56 -8.52
C PRO A 70 0.62 2.33 -7.71
N GLY A 71 1.05 3.33 -7.00
CA GLY A 71 0.20 4.14 -6.16
C GLY A 71 0.94 5.32 -5.55
N TRP A 72 0.39 5.84 -4.48
CA TRP A 72 1.01 6.85 -3.63
C TRP A 72 0.37 6.87 -2.24
N GLU A 73 1.04 7.44 -1.26
CA GLU A 73 0.46 7.75 0.03
C GLU A 73 0.15 9.24 0.12
N ILE A 74 -1.09 9.58 0.49
CA ILE A 74 -1.60 10.94 0.58
C ILE A 74 -2.17 11.24 1.97
N GLU A 75 -2.11 12.53 2.37
CA GLU A 75 -2.80 13.01 3.56
C GLU A 75 -4.26 13.32 3.25
N ILE A 76 -5.14 12.82 4.13
CA ILE A 76 -6.59 13.08 4.09
C ILE A 76 -7.00 13.89 5.33
N ARG A 77 -7.86 14.87 5.12
CA ARG A 77 -8.57 15.59 6.18
C ARG A 77 -10.05 15.26 6.09
N PRO A 78 -10.58 14.49 7.05
CA PRO A 78 -11.97 14.04 6.97
C PRO A 78 -12.94 15.20 7.09
N GLU A 79 -14.06 15.12 6.36
CA GLU A 79 -15.11 16.17 6.40
C GLU A 79 -15.70 16.34 7.80
N ALA A 80 -15.85 15.25 8.54
CA ALA A 80 -16.42 15.26 9.89
C ALA A 80 -15.55 16.01 10.90
N ASN A 81 -14.22 16.07 10.71
CA ASN A 81 -13.31 16.79 11.57
C ASN A 81 -12.09 17.30 10.78
N PRO A 82 -12.12 18.54 10.25
CA PRO A 82 -11.02 19.08 9.44
C PRO A 82 -9.72 19.35 10.21
N PHE A 83 -9.72 19.15 11.54
CA PHE A 83 -8.52 19.20 12.39
C PHE A 83 -7.87 17.83 12.57
N ALA A 84 -8.58 16.75 12.23
CA ALA A 84 -8.00 15.42 12.14
C ALA A 84 -7.26 15.27 10.81
N GLU A 85 -6.21 14.44 10.81
CA GLU A 85 -5.45 14.11 9.62
C GLU A 85 -5.05 12.64 9.70
N TYR A 86 -5.02 11.97 8.56
CA TYR A 86 -4.50 10.60 8.43
C TYR A 86 -3.97 10.37 7.02
N GLN A 87 -3.20 9.31 6.84
CA GLN A 87 -2.66 8.92 5.55
C GLN A 87 -3.43 7.77 4.93
N VAL A 88 -3.52 7.81 3.61
CA VAL A 88 -4.17 6.80 2.79
C VAL A 88 -3.24 6.38 1.67
N ALA A 89 -2.97 5.08 1.58
CA ALA A 89 -2.34 4.50 0.40
C ALA A 89 -3.39 4.29 -0.69
N GLU A 90 -3.23 4.98 -1.81
CA GLU A 90 -4.00 4.77 -3.04
C GLU A 90 -3.21 3.86 -3.98
N LEU A 91 -3.77 2.73 -4.35
CA LEU A 91 -3.22 1.81 -5.34
C LEU A 91 -4.02 1.92 -6.64
N PHE A 92 -3.34 2.18 -7.75
CA PHE A 92 -3.93 2.24 -9.08
C PHE A 92 -3.93 0.84 -9.69
N LEU A 93 -5.10 0.22 -9.69
CA LEU A 93 -5.23 -1.15 -10.19
C LEU A 93 -5.10 -1.18 -11.71
N PRO A 94 -4.36 -2.17 -12.25
CA PRO A 94 -4.16 -2.31 -13.69
C PRO A 94 -5.45 -2.42 -14.50
N ASP A 95 -5.33 -2.20 -15.83
CA ASP A 95 -6.38 -2.45 -16.81
C ASP A 95 -7.71 -1.70 -16.52
N GLY A 96 -7.61 -0.51 -15.91
CA GLY A 96 -8.77 0.29 -15.55
C GLY A 96 -9.52 -0.21 -14.33
N GLY A 97 -8.87 -0.99 -13.49
CA GLY A 97 -9.45 -1.56 -12.26
C GLY A 97 -9.78 -0.55 -11.16
N GLY A 98 -9.48 0.75 -11.39
CA GLY A 98 -9.82 1.80 -10.44
C GLY A 98 -8.75 2.05 -9.37
N VAL A 99 -9.15 2.70 -8.29
CA VAL A 99 -8.29 3.05 -7.15
C VAL A 99 -8.74 2.29 -5.92
N PHE A 100 -7.83 1.56 -5.30
CA PHE A 100 -8.04 0.90 -4.02
C PHE A 100 -7.37 1.71 -2.91
N ARG A 101 -8.10 2.02 -1.83
CA ARG A 101 -7.67 2.91 -0.76
C ARG A 101 -7.56 2.19 0.57
N THR A 102 -6.38 2.29 1.20
CA THR A 102 -6.10 1.75 2.54
C THR A 102 -5.81 2.89 3.51
N TYR A 103 -6.53 2.95 4.64
CA TYR A 103 -6.18 3.81 5.77
C TYR A 103 -4.89 3.28 6.41
N CYS A 104 -3.81 4.06 6.34
CA CYS A 104 -2.49 3.69 6.82
C CYS A 104 -2.32 3.97 8.30
N HIS A 105 -1.58 3.09 9.02
CA HIS A 105 -1.14 3.21 10.42
C HIS A 105 -2.08 4.06 11.32
N PRO A 106 -3.35 3.61 11.51
CA PRO A 106 -4.37 4.37 12.24
C PRO A 106 -3.92 4.70 13.66
N GLY A 107 -4.17 5.96 14.04
CA GLY A 107 -3.75 6.49 15.35
C GLY A 107 -2.39 7.21 15.33
N TYR A 108 -1.71 7.29 14.19
CA TYR A 108 -0.42 7.99 14.09
C TYR A 108 -0.58 9.53 14.17
N TYR A 109 -1.35 10.13 13.26
CA TYR A 109 -1.56 11.58 13.24
C TYR A 109 -2.70 12.01 14.16
N SER A 110 -3.77 11.24 14.22
CA SER A 110 -4.94 11.53 15.05
C SER A 110 -5.35 10.28 15.83
N PRO A 111 -5.66 10.42 17.13
CA PRO A 111 -6.17 9.32 17.94
C PRO A 111 -7.60 8.92 17.56
N GLU A 112 -8.34 9.80 16.88
CA GLU A 112 -9.67 9.56 16.35
C GLU A 112 -9.55 8.95 14.95
N ILE A 113 -10.19 7.81 14.74
CA ILE A 113 -10.21 7.11 13.46
C ILE A 113 -11.55 7.41 12.79
N LEU A 114 -11.51 8.23 11.74
CA LEU A 114 -12.68 8.63 10.95
C LEU A 114 -12.56 7.99 9.57
N ILE A 115 -13.59 7.26 9.16
CA ILE A 115 -13.60 6.53 7.89
C ILE A 115 -14.39 7.30 6.85
N GLU A 116 -13.72 7.75 5.79
CA GLU A 116 -14.37 8.31 4.61
C GLU A 116 -15.02 7.20 3.77
N PRO A 117 -16.12 7.48 3.03
CA PRO A 117 -16.90 6.45 2.33
C PRO A 117 -16.15 5.66 1.26
N ASP A 118 -15.02 6.17 0.78
CA ASP A 118 -14.19 5.58 -0.28
C ASP A 118 -12.93 4.88 0.27
N ILE A 119 -12.87 4.63 1.57
CA ILE A 119 -11.86 3.78 2.19
C ILE A 119 -12.30 2.32 2.10
N HIS A 120 -11.44 1.45 1.59
CA HIS A 120 -11.74 0.04 1.34
C HIS A 120 -11.06 -0.91 2.31
N ALA A 121 -9.97 -0.45 2.94
CA ALA A 121 -9.17 -1.22 3.87
C ALA A 121 -8.57 -0.34 4.97
N ILE A 122 -8.12 -0.97 6.05
CA ILE A 122 -7.44 -0.31 7.16
C ILE A 122 -6.29 -1.20 7.65
N GLU A 123 -5.15 -0.60 7.95
CA GLU A 123 -4.01 -1.34 8.50
C GLU A 123 -4.26 -1.76 9.96
N ILE A 124 -4.11 -3.06 10.22
CA ILE A 124 -4.14 -3.64 11.57
C ILE A 124 -2.73 -3.94 12.09
N ASP A 125 -1.76 -4.06 11.19
CA ASP A 125 -0.34 -4.20 11.51
C ASP A 125 0.50 -3.42 10.50
N ASN A 126 1.48 -2.66 11.00
CA ASN A 126 2.42 -1.90 10.20
C ASN A 126 3.81 -2.05 10.83
N TYR A 127 4.82 -2.45 10.06
CA TYR A 127 6.13 -2.76 10.62
C TYR A 127 6.78 -1.55 11.33
N ILE A 128 6.65 -0.35 10.78
CA ILE A 128 7.25 0.88 11.35
C ILE A 128 6.37 1.48 12.43
N HIS A 129 5.04 1.55 12.21
CA HIS A 129 4.10 2.30 13.04
C HIS A 129 3.18 1.44 13.92
N ASN A 130 3.50 0.15 14.13
CA ASN A 130 2.62 -0.80 14.83
C ASN A 130 2.25 -0.37 16.27
N TRP A 131 3.10 0.38 16.95
CA TRP A 131 2.86 0.83 18.32
C TRP A 131 1.77 1.92 18.47
N HIS A 132 1.34 2.56 17.38
CA HIS A 132 0.18 3.45 17.35
C HIS A 132 -1.14 2.70 17.20
N ILE A 133 -1.11 1.54 16.54
CA ILE A 133 -2.29 0.81 16.10
C ILE A 133 -2.94 0.08 17.28
N ARG A 134 -4.16 0.50 17.62
CA ARG A 134 -5.01 -0.17 18.62
C ARG A 134 -5.78 -1.29 17.91
N LYS A 135 -5.19 -2.48 17.81
CA LYS A 135 -5.68 -3.60 16.98
C LYS A 135 -7.15 -3.96 17.24
N ASP A 136 -7.57 -4.01 18.49
CA ASP A 136 -8.96 -4.34 18.85
C ASP A 136 -9.94 -3.28 18.32
N GLN A 137 -9.60 -2.00 18.47
CA GLN A 137 -10.39 -0.88 17.95
C GLN A 137 -10.43 -0.88 16.41
N VAL A 138 -9.30 -1.13 15.77
CA VAL A 138 -9.21 -1.22 14.31
C VAL A 138 -10.05 -2.37 13.77
N ALA A 139 -10.03 -3.54 14.43
CA ALA A 139 -10.83 -4.68 14.04
C ALA A 139 -12.35 -4.41 14.18
N GLU A 140 -12.77 -3.70 15.24
CA GLU A 140 -14.15 -3.28 15.44
C GLU A 140 -14.58 -2.31 14.31
N ILE A 141 -13.80 -1.26 14.05
CA ILE A 141 -14.07 -0.29 12.97
C ILE A 141 -14.13 -0.99 11.61
N ALA A 142 -13.19 -1.89 11.33
CA ALA A 142 -13.18 -2.64 10.07
C ALA A 142 -14.48 -3.46 9.89
N SER A 143 -14.96 -4.08 10.98
CA SER A 143 -16.23 -4.82 10.95
C SER A 143 -17.44 -3.92 10.75
N GLU A 144 -17.47 -2.73 11.37
CA GLU A 144 -18.58 -1.78 11.26
C GLU A 144 -18.70 -1.15 9.86
N HIS A 145 -17.55 -0.93 9.20
CA HIS A 145 -17.45 -0.26 7.90
C HIS A 145 -17.22 -1.22 6.73
N ASP A 146 -17.24 -2.53 6.94
CA ASP A 146 -16.92 -3.56 5.93
C ASP A 146 -15.56 -3.34 5.27
N LEU A 147 -14.53 -2.98 6.05
CA LEU A 147 -13.17 -2.77 5.55
C LEU A 147 -12.36 -4.06 5.57
N MET A 148 -11.47 -4.22 4.60
CA MET A 148 -10.45 -5.26 4.65
C MET A 148 -9.39 -4.91 5.71
N LEU A 149 -8.94 -5.90 6.47
CA LEU A 149 -7.79 -5.73 7.37
C LEU A 149 -6.51 -6.00 6.57
N MET A 150 -5.58 -5.05 6.62
CA MET A 150 -4.32 -5.09 5.88
C MET A 150 -3.13 -5.07 6.83
N GLU A 151 -2.06 -5.72 6.40
CA GLU A 151 -0.74 -5.63 7.03
C GLU A 151 0.26 -5.12 5.99
N GLY A 152 1.04 -4.10 6.32
CA GLY A 152 2.03 -3.48 5.45
C GLY A 152 3.37 -3.24 6.12
N SER A 153 4.45 -3.20 5.35
CA SER A 153 5.77 -2.93 5.92
C SER A 153 6.04 -1.45 6.12
N ASP A 154 5.44 -0.59 5.31
CA ASP A 154 5.78 0.84 5.28
C ASP A 154 7.29 1.06 5.04
N ALA A 155 7.84 0.24 4.14
CA ALA A 155 9.27 0.09 3.97
C ALA A 155 9.91 1.30 3.29
N HIS A 156 10.76 2.01 4.02
CA HIS A 156 11.64 3.08 3.52
C HIS A 156 13.08 2.60 3.24
N ASN A 157 13.32 1.28 3.31
CA ASN A 157 14.58 0.62 3.01
C ASN A 157 14.30 -0.70 2.31
N LEU A 158 15.19 -1.09 1.40
CA LEU A 158 15.02 -2.30 0.60
C LEU A 158 14.80 -3.56 1.46
N GLU A 159 15.58 -3.71 2.53
CA GLU A 159 15.54 -4.86 3.43
C GLU A 159 14.25 -4.98 4.25
N ASN A 160 13.47 -3.90 4.37
CA ASN A 160 12.21 -3.91 5.10
C ASN A 160 11.01 -4.33 4.22
N ILE A 161 11.16 -4.32 2.90
CA ILE A 161 10.11 -4.77 1.96
C ILE A 161 9.77 -6.23 2.23
N GLY A 162 8.51 -6.51 2.48
CA GLY A 162 7.98 -7.84 2.74
C GLY A 162 8.05 -8.31 4.19
N LEU A 163 8.50 -7.47 5.15
CA LEU A 163 8.48 -7.81 6.58
C LEU A 163 7.06 -7.90 7.15
N ARG A 164 6.11 -7.25 6.51
CA ARG A 164 4.66 -7.44 6.68
C ARG A 164 4.02 -7.54 5.30
N TYR A 165 2.96 -8.31 5.20
CA TYR A 165 2.20 -8.49 3.97
C TYR A 165 0.80 -8.99 4.27
N THR A 166 -0.11 -8.78 3.35
CA THR A 166 -1.47 -9.30 3.41
C THR A 166 -1.64 -10.44 2.42
N GLU A 167 -2.32 -11.52 2.82
CA GLU A 167 -2.78 -12.57 1.91
C GLU A 167 -4.14 -12.18 1.33
N VAL A 168 -4.17 -11.77 0.06
CA VAL A 168 -5.35 -11.23 -0.61
C VAL A 168 -5.54 -11.84 -2.00
N GLU A 169 -6.77 -11.96 -2.45
CA GLU A 169 -7.07 -12.21 -3.86
C GLU A 169 -7.14 -10.87 -4.61
N LEU A 170 -6.51 -10.76 -5.78
CA LEU A 170 -6.57 -9.52 -6.56
C LEU A 170 -8.02 -9.11 -6.87
N ASP A 171 -8.89 -10.10 -7.16
CA ASP A 171 -10.29 -9.87 -7.43
C ASP A 171 -11.01 -9.14 -6.29
N ASP A 172 -10.59 -9.35 -5.02
CA ASP A 172 -11.15 -8.65 -3.86
C ASP A 172 -10.79 -7.16 -3.87
N LEU A 173 -9.55 -6.82 -4.31
CA LEU A 173 -9.13 -5.42 -4.48
C LEU A 173 -9.93 -4.75 -5.60
N TYR A 174 -10.07 -5.43 -6.76
CA TYR A 174 -10.83 -4.92 -7.90
C TYR A 174 -12.33 -4.73 -7.59
N ALA A 175 -12.91 -5.66 -6.82
CA ALA A 175 -14.33 -5.59 -6.47
C ALA A 175 -14.67 -4.40 -5.56
N ARG A 176 -13.70 -3.91 -4.77
CA ARG A 176 -13.86 -2.79 -3.84
C ARG A 176 -13.42 -1.45 -4.42
N ALA A 177 -12.51 -1.46 -5.39
CA ALA A 177 -11.93 -0.25 -5.97
C ALA A 177 -12.99 0.66 -6.61
N VAL A 178 -12.80 1.97 -6.47
CA VAL A 178 -13.64 2.99 -7.12
C VAL A 178 -13.02 3.42 -8.45
N PRO A 179 -13.82 3.87 -9.45
CA PRO A 179 -13.28 4.39 -10.69
C PRO A 179 -12.27 5.51 -10.44
N GLN A 180 -11.19 5.51 -11.22
CA GLN A 180 -10.23 6.62 -11.20
C GLN A 180 -10.91 7.87 -11.75
N ALA A 181 -10.88 8.98 -10.99
CA ALA A 181 -11.49 10.26 -11.36
C ALA A 181 -10.69 11.00 -12.45
#